data_72633dd6901eaae1565b2435d2309c68
#
_entry.id   72633dd6901eaae1565b2435d2309c68
#
_cell.length_a   1.000
_cell.length_b   1.000
_cell.length_c   1.000
_cell.angle_alpha   90.00
_cell.angle_beta   90.00
_cell.angle_gamma   90.00
#
_symmetry.space_group_name_H-M   'P 1'
#
loop_
_entity.id
_entity.type
_entity.pdbx_description
1 polymer ?
#
loop_
_entity_poly.entity_id
_entity_poly.type
_entity_poly.pdbx_seq_one_letter_code
_entity_poly.pdbx_strand_id
1 'polypeptide(L)'
;IGDYIIDNTVYTAEVTEANIDTYAVLNGVQDNTLINDLPRTDLKIEKVAEENNGIKLPNSVYGLYKENENGEEELVAKATTDSNGVLKFDGILIGTEYTIREIQAPDGYYVSEQPISIKFKKDENGKITVESFDGGFNTDTGKVTARVDENGNITWLEPSVKYSFEKVDEDGVPVKGATLRLEDVDGKLIDEWVTDGSAHEVNNVLVIGKIYALIEVKAPSGYDKADDILFTVSDDKVAAGEDIVVTITMVDKKTTTTETTETTETTETTETTQTTEITTEDKNKPDTGDRAPVVPIAVVLLISLAGCGVIVASKKRKDNQSSK
;
A
#
# COMPACT_ATOMS: atom_id res chain seq x y z
N ILE A 1 20.25 -29.85 -27.77
CA ILE A 1 20.75 -30.86 -26.78
C ILE A 1 21.79 -30.14 -25.90
N GLY A 2 21.43 -29.06 -25.23
CA GLY A 2 22.43 -28.24 -24.57
C GLY A 2 22.19 -27.93 -23.10
N ASP A 3 21.02 -28.27 -22.56
CA ASP A 3 20.58 -27.68 -21.29
C ASP A 3 20.68 -28.62 -20.08
N TYR A 4 21.16 -29.83 -20.27
CA TYR A 4 21.36 -30.79 -19.19
C TYR A 4 22.78 -30.70 -18.60
N ILE A 5 22.89 -30.96 -17.29
CA ILE A 5 24.17 -31.13 -16.62
C ILE A 5 24.75 -32.46 -17.10
N ILE A 6 25.98 -32.44 -17.58
CA ILE A 6 26.67 -33.66 -18.00
C ILE A 6 27.00 -34.47 -16.74
N ASP A 7 26.49 -35.69 -16.67
CA ASP A 7 26.92 -36.66 -15.69
C ASP A 7 28.24 -37.31 -16.17
N ASN A 8 29.33 -37.00 -15.48
CA ASN A 8 30.63 -37.55 -15.78
C ASN A 8 30.92 -38.90 -15.06
N THR A 9 29.91 -39.47 -14.42
CA THR A 9 30.01 -40.76 -13.76
C THR A 9 30.23 -41.84 -14.79
N VAL A 10 31.23 -42.69 -14.58
CA VAL A 10 31.46 -43.85 -15.43
C VAL A 10 30.63 -45.01 -14.88
N TYR A 11 29.62 -45.39 -15.66
CA TYR A 11 28.79 -46.55 -15.32
C TYR A 11 29.39 -47.80 -15.97
N THR A 12 29.38 -48.90 -15.23
CA THR A 12 29.84 -50.21 -15.71
C THR A 12 28.71 -51.17 -15.79
N ALA A 13 28.68 -51.97 -16.84
CA ALA A 13 27.72 -53.09 -16.99
C ALA A 13 28.49 -54.40 -16.89
N GLU A 14 27.97 -55.35 -16.08
CA GLU A 14 28.51 -56.68 -15.98
C GLU A 14 27.62 -57.66 -16.78
N VAL A 15 28.21 -58.35 -17.73
CA VAL A 15 27.51 -59.40 -18.49
C VAL A 15 28.03 -60.75 -17.98
N THR A 16 27.10 -61.55 -17.46
CA THR A 16 27.36 -62.91 -16.94
C THR A 16 26.57 -63.94 -17.74
N GLU A 17 26.86 -65.20 -17.59
CA GLU A 17 26.08 -66.30 -18.20
C GLU A 17 24.58 -66.24 -17.77
N ALA A 18 24.30 -65.71 -16.58
CA ALA A 18 22.94 -65.62 -16.04
C ALA A 18 22.11 -64.50 -16.68
N ASN A 19 22.74 -63.47 -17.28
CA ASN A 19 22.08 -62.32 -17.87
C ASN A 19 22.38 -62.11 -19.37
N ILE A 20 23.06 -63.06 -20.01
CA ILE A 20 23.51 -62.93 -21.42
C ILE A 20 22.35 -62.78 -22.40
N ASP A 21 21.20 -63.37 -22.06
CA ASP A 21 19.98 -63.29 -22.84
C ASP A 21 18.99 -62.20 -22.34
N THR A 22 19.41 -61.37 -21.41
CA THR A 22 18.63 -60.29 -20.80
C THR A 22 19.38 -58.95 -20.90
N TYR A 23 18.79 -57.89 -20.35
CA TYR A 23 19.43 -56.60 -20.34
C TYR A 23 20.59 -56.61 -19.33
N ALA A 24 21.72 -56.03 -19.70
CA ALA A 24 22.82 -55.75 -18.77
C ALA A 24 22.35 -54.75 -17.70
N VAL A 25 22.73 -55.02 -16.44
CA VAL A 25 22.44 -54.09 -15.32
C VAL A 25 23.57 -53.10 -15.19
N LEU A 26 23.28 -51.82 -15.21
CA LEU A 26 24.26 -50.76 -14.94
C LEU A 26 24.50 -50.68 -13.44
N ASN A 27 25.73 -50.85 -13.00
CA ASN A 27 26.08 -50.74 -11.59
C ASN A 27 25.93 -49.31 -11.08
N GLY A 28 25.19 -49.15 -9.99
CA GLY A 28 24.94 -47.86 -9.37
C GLY A 28 23.77 -47.07 -9.98
N VAL A 29 23.01 -47.68 -10.92
CA VAL A 29 21.82 -47.06 -11.55
C VAL A 29 20.57 -47.84 -11.19
N GLN A 30 19.57 -47.18 -10.67
CA GLN A 30 18.27 -47.81 -10.40
C GLN A 30 17.50 -48.00 -11.75
N ASP A 31 16.93 -49.18 -11.93
CA ASP A 31 16.11 -49.51 -13.08
C ASP A 31 16.75 -49.24 -14.45
N ASN A 32 18.08 -49.29 -14.55
CA ASN A 32 18.87 -48.97 -15.74
C ASN A 32 18.54 -47.62 -16.37
N THR A 33 18.08 -46.65 -15.58
CA THR A 33 17.70 -45.33 -16.04
C THR A 33 18.80 -44.33 -15.66
N LEU A 34 19.42 -43.70 -16.65
CA LEU A 34 20.31 -42.56 -16.45
C LEU A 34 19.52 -41.27 -16.43
N ILE A 35 19.63 -40.52 -15.36
CA ILE A 35 18.92 -39.25 -15.19
C ILE A 35 19.96 -38.12 -15.24
N ASN A 36 19.77 -37.18 -16.15
CA ASN A 36 20.51 -35.94 -16.15
C ASN A 36 19.72 -34.85 -15.44
N ASP A 37 20.37 -34.15 -14.54
CA ASP A 37 19.77 -32.99 -13.89
C ASP A 37 19.75 -31.80 -14.83
N LEU A 38 18.64 -31.06 -14.81
CA LEU A 38 18.55 -29.77 -15.46
C LEU A 38 19.33 -28.73 -14.66
N PRO A 39 20.09 -27.86 -15.31
CA PRO A 39 20.84 -26.83 -14.62
C PRO A 39 19.90 -25.84 -13.92
N ARG A 40 20.26 -25.44 -12.71
CA ARG A 40 19.45 -24.57 -11.87
C ARG A 40 20.28 -23.38 -11.39
N THR A 41 19.57 -22.31 -11.01
CA THR A 41 20.11 -21.14 -10.34
C THR A 41 19.11 -20.63 -9.31
N ASP A 42 19.56 -19.69 -8.49
CA ASP A 42 18.69 -18.99 -7.56
C ASP A 42 18.37 -17.59 -8.10
N LEU A 43 17.18 -17.12 -7.83
CA LEU A 43 16.74 -15.78 -8.17
C LEU A 43 16.50 -14.97 -6.89
N LYS A 44 17.25 -13.89 -6.72
CA LYS A 44 17.13 -12.97 -5.60
C LYS A 44 16.41 -11.69 -6.03
N ILE A 45 15.46 -11.23 -5.23
CA ILE A 45 14.77 -9.95 -5.40
C ILE A 45 14.95 -9.11 -4.15
N GLU A 46 15.33 -7.86 -4.32
CA GLU A 46 15.38 -6.84 -3.28
C GLU A 46 14.33 -5.78 -3.59
N LYS A 47 13.38 -5.58 -2.64
CA LYS A 47 12.34 -4.57 -2.74
C LYS A 47 12.72 -3.34 -1.96
N VAL A 48 12.67 -2.18 -2.62
CA VAL A 48 13.04 -0.88 -2.03
C VAL A 48 12.03 0.19 -2.44
N ALA A 49 11.92 1.25 -1.63
CA ALA A 49 11.13 2.42 -1.99
C ALA A 49 11.78 3.19 -3.16
N GLU A 50 10.98 3.65 -4.13
CA GLU A 50 11.46 4.41 -5.29
C GLU A 50 12.13 5.73 -4.88
N GLU A 51 11.53 6.46 -3.94
CA GLU A 51 12.02 7.75 -3.46
C GLU A 51 13.36 7.65 -2.72
N ASN A 52 13.66 6.49 -2.15
CA ASN A 52 14.90 6.23 -1.44
C ASN A 52 15.25 4.74 -1.44
N ASN A 53 16.14 4.32 -2.32
CA ASN A 53 16.60 2.94 -2.44
C ASN A 53 17.24 2.38 -1.14
N GLY A 54 17.52 3.24 -0.15
CA GLY A 54 17.98 2.81 1.18
C GLY A 54 16.86 2.25 2.06
N ILE A 55 15.60 2.59 1.77
CA ILE A 55 14.43 2.08 2.50
C ILE A 55 14.10 0.70 1.96
N LYS A 56 14.30 -0.33 2.79
CA LYS A 56 14.00 -1.72 2.49
C LYS A 56 12.57 -2.05 2.87
N LEU A 57 11.85 -2.75 1.99
CA LEU A 57 10.43 -3.01 2.14
C LEU A 57 10.16 -4.49 2.45
N PRO A 58 9.96 -4.85 3.75
CA PRO A 58 9.62 -6.20 4.16
C PRO A 58 8.15 -6.53 3.92
N ASN A 59 7.82 -7.83 4.04
CA ASN A 59 6.46 -8.38 3.99
C ASN A 59 5.74 -8.28 2.64
N SER A 60 6.42 -7.90 1.55
CA SER A 60 5.88 -8.05 0.20
C SER A 60 5.87 -9.52 -0.19
N VAL A 61 4.77 -9.99 -0.79
CA VAL A 61 4.63 -11.37 -1.27
C VAL A 61 4.68 -11.40 -2.79
N TYR A 62 5.52 -12.27 -3.33
CA TYR A 62 5.66 -12.48 -4.77
C TYR A 62 5.33 -13.91 -5.16
N GLY A 63 4.69 -14.06 -6.32
CA GLY A 63 4.53 -15.33 -7.02
C GLY A 63 5.53 -15.44 -8.17
N LEU A 64 6.14 -16.61 -8.29
CA LEU A 64 6.93 -17.02 -9.43
C LEU A 64 6.08 -17.95 -10.30
N TYR A 65 5.93 -17.62 -11.56
CA TYR A 65 5.10 -18.34 -12.52
C TYR A 65 5.94 -18.79 -13.71
N LYS A 66 5.49 -19.84 -14.38
CA LYS A 66 5.99 -20.26 -15.69
C LYS A 66 4.82 -20.70 -16.57
N GLU A 67 5.00 -20.74 -17.87
CA GLU A 67 4.04 -21.38 -18.76
C GLU A 67 4.16 -22.91 -18.67
N ASN A 68 3.01 -23.60 -18.63
CA ASN A 68 2.92 -25.04 -18.77
C ASN A 68 2.91 -25.45 -20.27
N GLU A 69 2.83 -26.75 -20.54
CA GLU A 69 2.81 -27.28 -21.92
C GLU A 69 1.59 -26.82 -22.74
N ASN A 70 0.55 -26.32 -22.11
CA ASN A 70 -0.67 -25.81 -22.74
C ASN A 70 -0.61 -24.29 -22.99
N GLY A 71 0.47 -23.61 -22.57
CA GLY A 71 0.60 -22.15 -22.65
C GLY A 71 -0.13 -21.40 -21.54
N GLU A 72 -0.50 -22.08 -20.44
CA GLU A 72 -1.15 -21.47 -19.29
C GLU A 72 -0.11 -21.14 -18.21
N GLU A 73 -0.27 -19.99 -17.54
CA GLU A 73 0.57 -19.65 -16.37
C GLU A 73 0.30 -20.59 -15.19
N GLU A 74 1.35 -21.20 -14.68
CA GLU A 74 1.34 -22.05 -13.49
C GLU A 74 2.19 -21.40 -12.38
N LEU A 75 1.63 -21.30 -11.17
CA LEU A 75 2.37 -20.83 -10.00
C LEU A 75 3.39 -21.88 -9.56
N VAL A 76 4.67 -21.56 -9.63
CA VAL A 76 5.79 -22.42 -9.24
C VAL A 76 6.11 -22.29 -7.76
N ALA A 77 6.18 -21.05 -7.27
CA ALA A 77 6.57 -20.74 -5.89
C ALA A 77 5.99 -19.41 -5.43
N LYS A 78 5.92 -19.24 -4.10
CA LYS A 78 5.68 -17.95 -3.44
C LYS A 78 6.81 -17.66 -2.47
N ALA A 79 7.20 -16.40 -2.37
CA ALA A 79 8.18 -15.96 -1.40
C ALA A 79 7.79 -14.58 -0.85
N THR A 80 8.26 -14.29 0.37
CA THR A 80 7.99 -13.03 1.08
C THR A 80 9.30 -12.34 1.38
N THR A 81 9.36 -11.01 1.22
CA THR A 81 10.55 -10.23 1.58
C THR A 81 10.77 -10.23 3.08
N ASP A 82 12.01 -10.46 3.49
CA ASP A 82 12.47 -10.44 4.88
C ASP A 82 12.61 -8.99 5.42
N SER A 83 13.12 -8.85 6.64
CA SER A 83 13.38 -7.56 7.28
C SER A 83 14.35 -6.64 6.52
N ASN A 84 15.11 -7.19 5.57
CA ASN A 84 16.02 -6.45 4.69
C ASN A 84 15.40 -6.17 3.32
N GLY A 85 14.11 -6.46 3.14
CA GLY A 85 13.42 -6.33 1.87
C GLY A 85 13.83 -7.37 0.83
N VAL A 86 14.41 -8.49 1.23
CA VAL A 86 14.97 -9.50 0.33
C VAL A 86 14.13 -10.78 0.34
N LEU A 87 13.84 -11.31 -0.85
CA LEU A 87 13.32 -12.66 -1.03
C LEU A 87 14.20 -13.45 -1.99
N LYS A 88 14.01 -14.77 -2.00
CA LYS A 88 14.74 -15.70 -2.85
C LYS A 88 13.82 -16.81 -3.36
N PHE A 89 13.97 -17.14 -4.64
CA PHE A 89 13.43 -18.36 -5.24
C PHE A 89 14.61 -19.27 -5.54
N ASP A 90 14.63 -20.42 -4.85
CA ASP A 90 15.74 -21.37 -4.97
C ASP A 90 15.52 -22.36 -6.11
N GLY A 91 16.61 -22.71 -6.79
CA GLY A 91 16.65 -23.82 -7.72
C GLY A 91 15.75 -23.69 -8.95
N ILE A 92 15.56 -22.49 -9.49
CA ILE A 92 14.83 -22.28 -10.75
C ILE A 92 15.62 -22.85 -11.93
N LEU A 93 14.91 -23.34 -12.95
CA LEU A 93 15.52 -23.95 -14.13
C LEU A 93 16.12 -22.88 -15.05
N ILE A 94 17.35 -23.13 -15.50
CA ILE A 94 18.01 -22.34 -16.55
C ILE A 94 17.37 -22.72 -17.91
N GLY A 95 17.17 -21.72 -18.78
CA GLY A 95 16.50 -21.91 -20.07
C GLY A 95 14.97 -21.78 -20.01
N THR A 96 14.39 -21.71 -18.81
CA THR A 96 12.96 -21.47 -18.62
C THR A 96 12.71 -19.97 -18.39
N GLU A 97 11.70 -19.43 -19.05
CA GLU A 97 11.20 -18.08 -18.76
C GLU A 97 10.27 -18.11 -17.58
N TYR A 98 10.48 -17.20 -16.64
CA TYR A 98 9.64 -17.04 -15.46
C TYR A 98 9.03 -15.65 -15.44
N THR A 99 7.76 -15.59 -15.05
CA THR A 99 7.04 -14.35 -14.74
C THR A 99 6.96 -14.18 -13.23
N ILE A 100 7.29 -13.00 -12.75
CA ILE A 100 7.23 -12.62 -11.34
C ILE A 100 6.13 -11.59 -11.19
N ARG A 101 5.20 -11.84 -10.26
CA ARG A 101 4.09 -10.93 -9.93
C ARG A 101 4.10 -10.61 -8.46
N GLU A 102 3.88 -9.34 -8.13
CA GLU A 102 3.56 -8.98 -6.76
C GLU A 102 2.14 -9.44 -6.44
N ILE A 103 1.98 -10.16 -5.32
CA ILE A 103 0.68 -10.66 -4.83
C ILE A 103 0.18 -9.77 -3.69
N GLN A 104 1.11 -9.26 -2.87
CA GLN A 104 0.84 -8.40 -1.74
C GLN A 104 1.97 -7.38 -1.61
N ALA A 105 1.61 -6.12 -1.58
CA ALA A 105 2.54 -5.03 -1.28
C ALA A 105 2.82 -4.93 0.22
N PRO A 106 3.90 -4.25 0.64
CA PRO A 106 4.12 -3.90 2.04
C PRO A 106 3.09 -2.87 2.51
N ASP A 107 2.94 -2.75 3.83
CA ASP A 107 2.05 -1.74 4.42
C ASP A 107 2.41 -0.33 3.92
N GLY A 108 1.40 0.43 3.51
CA GLY A 108 1.56 1.78 2.99
C GLY A 108 1.81 1.88 1.47
N TYR A 109 1.85 0.75 0.76
CA TYR A 109 2.09 0.69 -0.68
C TYR A 109 0.99 -0.08 -1.39
N TYR A 110 0.82 0.17 -2.70
CA TYR A 110 -0.12 -0.55 -3.55
C TYR A 110 0.57 -1.69 -4.30
N VAL A 111 -0.19 -2.77 -4.55
CA VAL A 111 0.30 -3.89 -5.37
C VAL A 111 0.56 -3.40 -6.80
N SER A 112 1.78 -3.62 -7.29
CA SER A 112 2.14 -3.36 -8.68
C SER A 112 1.43 -4.34 -9.62
N GLU A 113 0.71 -3.82 -10.62
CA GLU A 113 0.07 -4.65 -11.65
C GLU A 113 1.05 -5.18 -12.72
N GLN A 114 2.21 -4.56 -12.85
CA GLN A 114 3.15 -4.89 -13.90
C GLN A 114 4.02 -6.08 -13.51
N PRO A 115 3.95 -7.21 -14.24
CA PRO A 115 4.84 -8.34 -14.02
C PRO A 115 6.25 -8.04 -14.54
N ILE A 116 7.21 -8.81 -14.05
CA ILE A 116 8.57 -8.87 -14.58
C ILE A 116 8.80 -10.27 -15.12
N SER A 117 9.39 -10.36 -16.31
CA SER A 117 9.85 -11.63 -16.89
C SER A 117 11.36 -11.73 -16.85
N ILE A 118 11.89 -12.91 -16.52
CA ILE A 118 13.32 -13.19 -16.52
C ILE A 118 13.61 -14.61 -17.03
N LYS A 119 14.70 -14.72 -17.80
CA LYS A 119 15.23 -16.00 -18.24
C LYS A 119 16.75 -16.02 -18.09
N PHE A 120 17.28 -17.14 -17.63
CA PHE A 120 18.72 -17.36 -17.48
C PHE A 120 19.25 -18.31 -18.53
N LYS A 121 20.52 -18.13 -18.91
CA LYS A 121 21.28 -19.05 -19.76
C LYS A 121 22.66 -19.32 -19.18
N LYS A 122 23.31 -20.36 -19.67
CA LYS A 122 24.76 -20.54 -19.50
C LYS A 122 25.49 -19.93 -20.70
N ASP A 123 26.55 -19.20 -20.42
CA ASP A 123 27.48 -18.75 -21.46
C ASP A 123 28.43 -19.87 -21.90
N GLU A 124 29.32 -19.59 -22.85
CA GLU A 124 30.29 -20.53 -23.38
C GLU A 124 31.27 -21.07 -22.34
N ASN A 125 31.46 -20.35 -21.24
CA ASN A 125 32.31 -20.72 -20.10
C ASN A 125 31.55 -21.44 -18.98
N GLY A 126 30.24 -21.66 -19.16
CA GLY A 126 29.38 -22.27 -18.18
C GLY A 126 28.90 -21.31 -17.08
N LYS A 127 29.21 -20.00 -17.17
CA LYS A 127 28.71 -18.98 -16.24
C LYS A 127 27.23 -18.74 -16.52
N ILE A 128 26.44 -18.66 -15.43
CA ILE A 128 25.02 -18.33 -15.52
C ILE A 128 24.90 -16.81 -15.67
N THR A 129 24.10 -16.39 -16.67
CA THR A 129 23.85 -15.01 -17.02
C THR A 129 22.39 -14.81 -17.37
N VAL A 130 21.90 -13.58 -17.31
CA VAL A 130 20.56 -13.22 -17.77
C VAL A 130 20.52 -13.29 -19.29
N GLU A 131 19.54 -14.03 -19.84
CA GLU A 131 19.27 -14.07 -21.28
C GLU A 131 18.27 -12.98 -21.67
N SER A 132 17.19 -12.85 -20.92
CA SER A 132 16.16 -11.82 -21.11
C SER A 132 15.65 -11.29 -19.76
N PHE A 133 15.29 -10.02 -19.76
CA PHE A 133 14.64 -9.33 -18.62
C PHE A 133 13.69 -8.30 -19.21
N ASP A 134 12.41 -8.36 -18.82
CA ASP A 134 11.36 -7.46 -19.30
C ASP A 134 10.44 -7.03 -18.16
N GLY A 135 9.69 -5.93 -18.34
CA GLY A 135 8.78 -5.38 -17.34
C GLY A 135 9.43 -4.45 -16.31
N GLY A 136 10.75 -4.21 -16.39
CA GLY A 136 11.47 -3.31 -15.48
C GLY A 136 11.38 -1.82 -15.83
N PHE A 137 10.54 -1.44 -16.79
CA PHE A 137 10.38 -0.07 -17.26
C PHE A 137 8.93 0.22 -17.64
N ASN A 138 8.38 1.29 -17.07
CA ASN A 138 7.06 1.77 -17.46
C ASN A 138 7.17 2.78 -18.59
N THR A 139 6.65 2.44 -19.77
CA THR A 139 6.74 3.28 -20.98
C THR A 139 5.86 4.52 -20.90
N ASP A 140 4.76 4.46 -20.14
CA ASP A 140 3.79 5.56 -20.02
C ASP A 140 4.32 6.68 -19.15
N THR A 141 5.04 6.32 -18.07
CA THR A 141 5.62 7.28 -17.13
C THR A 141 7.10 7.58 -17.42
N GLY A 142 7.78 6.74 -18.20
CA GLY A 142 9.21 6.84 -18.45
C GLY A 142 10.06 6.43 -17.24
N LYS A 143 9.49 5.75 -16.24
CA LYS A 143 10.18 5.37 -15.01
C LYS A 143 10.74 3.95 -15.06
N VAL A 144 11.89 3.77 -14.42
CA VAL A 144 12.45 2.44 -14.12
C VAL A 144 11.74 1.89 -12.90
N THR A 145 11.10 0.73 -13.03
CA THR A 145 10.33 0.05 -11.96
C THR A 145 11.07 -1.14 -11.37
N ALA A 146 12.02 -1.70 -12.15
CA ALA A 146 12.94 -2.71 -11.65
C ALA A 146 14.25 -2.68 -12.45
N ARG A 147 15.30 -3.21 -11.84
CA ARG A 147 16.62 -3.36 -12.46
C ARG A 147 17.15 -4.76 -12.19
N VAL A 148 17.90 -5.29 -13.12
CA VAL A 148 18.61 -6.56 -12.98
C VAL A 148 20.11 -6.32 -13.05
N ASP A 149 20.87 -6.93 -12.15
CA ASP A 149 22.33 -6.90 -12.17
C ASP A 149 22.94 -8.03 -13.07
N GLU A 150 24.25 -8.03 -13.24
CA GLU A 150 24.98 -9.03 -14.04
C GLU A 150 24.87 -10.47 -13.50
N ASN A 151 24.47 -10.63 -12.23
CA ASN A 151 24.27 -11.91 -11.58
C ASN A 151 22.80 -12.36 -11.60
N GLY A 152 21.91 -11.53 -12.16
CA GLY A 152 20.47 -11.81 -12.23
C GLY A 152 19.70 -11.44 -10.95
N ASN A 153 20.32 -10.70 -10.03
CA ASN A 153 19.56 -10.18 -8.88
C ASN A 153 18.70 -9.00 -9.33
N ILE A 154 17.46 -8.98 -8.90
CA ILE A 154 16.50 -7.93 -9.23
C ILE A 154 16.41 -6.93 -8.07
N THR A 155 16.46 -5.63 -8.37
CA THR A 155 16.03 -4.57 -7.47
C THR A 155 14.69 -4.06 -7.97
N TRP A 156 13.62 -4.26 -7.17
CA TRP A 156 12.27 -3.82 -7.48
C TRP A 156 11.97 -2.52 -6.73
N LEU A 157 11.58 -1.49 -7.49
CA LEU A 157 11.32 -0.14 -6.98
C LEU A 157 9.82 0.03 -6.76
N GLU A 158 9.44 0.35 -5.53
CA GLU A 158 8.05 0.56 -5.16
C GLU A 158 7.72 2.05 -5.15
N PRO A 159 6.71 2.51 -5.92
CA PRO A 159 6.32 3.91 -5.95
C PRO A 159 5.65 4.33 -4.64
N SER A 160 5.84 5.60 -4.26
CA SER A 160 5.21 6.16 -3.06
C SER A 160 3.71 6.37 -3.26
N VAL A 161 2.96 6.17 -2.17
CA VAL A 161 1.55 6.57 -2.08
C VAL A 161 1.43 7.79 -1.18
N LYS A 162 0.89 8.88 -1.72
CA LYS A 162 0.69 10.13 -1.00
C LYS A 162 -0.78 10.38 -0.75
N TYR A 163 -1.11 10.64 0.51
CA TYR A 163 -2.40 11.20 0.90
C TYR A 163 -2.22 12.68 1.17
N SER A 164 -3.01 13.50 0.46
CA SER A 164 -2.99 14.95 0.57
C SER A 164 -4.28 15.40 1.26
N PHE A 165 -4.16 16.07 2.39
CA PHE A 165 -5.29 16.54 3.19
C PHE A 165 -5.41 18.05 3.04
N GLU A 166 -6.54 18.51 2.50
CA GLU A 166 -6.84 19.91 2.30
C GLU A 166 -7.93 20.38 3.27
N LYS A 167 -7.77 21.59 3.80
CA LYS A 167 -8.78 22.26 4.61
C LYS A 167 -9.21 23.53 3.92
N VAL A 168 -10.48 23.62 3.54
CA VAL A 168 -11.07 24.76 2.82
C VAL A 168 -12.36 25.22 3.47
N ASP A 169 -12.84 26.42 3.15
CA ASP A 169 -14.18 26.86 3.48
C ASP A 169 -15.20 26.49 2.38
N GLU A 170 -16.47 26.89 2.57
CA GLU A 170 -17.57 26.64 1.61
C GLU A 170 -17.33 27.27 0.23
N ASP A 171 -16.47 28.28 0.16
CA ASP A 171 -16.10 28.95 -1.10
C ASP A 171 -14.84 28.33 -1.73
N GLY A 172 -14.28 27.27 -1.13
CA GLY A 172 -13.05 26.61 -1.58
C GLY A 172 -11.78 27.37 -1.21
N VAL A 173 -11.86 28.34 -0.30
CA VAL A 173 -10.69 29.11 0.16
C VAL A 173 -9.95 28.33 1.24
N PRO A 174 -8.60 28.16 1.14
CA PRO A 174 -7.84 27.44 2.15
C PRO A 174 -7.98 28.04 3.56
N VAL A 175 -8.28 27.19 4.54
CA VAL A 175 -8.48 27.56 5.95
C VAL A 175 -7.19 27.30 6.74
N LYS A 176 -6.73 28.34 7.49
CA LYS A 176 -5.55 28.29 8.35
C LYS A 176 -5.91 28.22 9.81
N GLY A 177 -5.09 27.54 10.62
CA GLY A 177 -5.21 27.52 12.08
C GLY A 177 -6.20 26.48 12.62
N ALA A 178 -6.77 25.62 11.77
CA ALA A 178 -7.48 24.43 12.21
C ALA A 178 -6.47 23.40 12.71
N THR A 179 -6.80 22.67 13.80
CA THR A 179 -6.03 21.51 14.22
C THR A 179 -6.73 20.26 13.70
N LEU A 180 -6.06 19.54 12.82
CA LEU A 180 -6.54 18.29 12.26
C LEU A 180 -5.76 17.11 12.83
N ARG A 181 -6.44 15.98 12.96
CA ARG A 181 -5.88 14.72 13.43
C ARG A 181 -6.31 13.59 12.51
N LEU A 182 -5.37 12.71 12.18
CA LEU A 182 -5.59 11.48 11.44
C LEU A 182 -5.44 10.30 12.40
N GLU A 183 -6.48 9.48 12.52
CA GLU A 183 -6.51 8.31 13.40
C GLU A 183 -6.98 7.06 12.63
N ASP A 184 -6.58 5.87 13.11
CA ASP A 184 -7.24 4.63 12.66
C ASP A 184 -8.56 4.40 13.42
N VAL A 185 -9.32 3.36 13.04
CA VAL A 185 -10.62 3.04 13.65
C VAL A 185 -10.54 2.67 15.14
N ASP A 186 -9.36 2.30 15.64
CA ASP A 186 -9.11 1.97 17.04
C ASP A 186 -8.70 3.22 17.85
N GLY A 187 -8.67 4.40 17.22
CA GLY A 187 -8.29 5.67 17.82
C GLY A 187 -6.79 5.85 17.97
N LYS A 188 -5.99 5.05 17.27
CA LYS A 188 -4.53 5.23 17.26
C LYS A 188 -4.17 6.42 16.39
N LEU A 189 -3.47 7.38 16.99
CA LEU A 189 -2.95 8.54 16.30
C LEU A 189 -1.95 8.13 15.21
N ILE A 190 -2.20 8.59 13.99
CA ILE A 190 -1.30 8.48 12.84
C ILE A 190 -0.52 9.79 12.69
N ASP A 191 -1.25 10.94 12.66
CA ASP A 191 -0.64 12.28 12.52
C ASP A 191 -1.55 13.36 13.11
N GLU A 192 -0.98 14.50 13.51
CA GLU A 192 -1.70 15.68 13.98
C GLU A 192 -0.96 16.95 13.55
N TRP A 193 -1.67 17.88 12.93
CA TRP A 193 -1.09 19.13 12.43
C TRP A 193 -2.03 20.32 12.54
N VAL A 194 -1.46 21.51 12.40
CA VAL A 194 -2.21 22.77 12.27
C VAL A 194 -2.16 23.21 10.83
N THR A 195 -3.33 23.52 10.24
CA THR A 195 -3.41 23.94 8.85
C THR A 195 -2.78 25.32 8.64
N ASP A 196 -1.97 25.45 7.59
CA ASP A 196 -1.31 26.69 7.19
C ASP A 196 -1.83 27.28 5.86
N GLY A 197 -2.86 26.61 5.28
CA GLY A 197 -3.47 26.91 4.00
C GLY A 197 -2.87 26.17 2.83
N SER A 198 -1.85 25.33 3.05
CA SER A 198 -1.38 24.32 2.10
C SER A 198 -1.94 22.94 2.44
N ALA A 199 -1.91 22.05 1.45
CA ALA A 199 -2.24 20.66 1.69
C ALA A 199 -1.18 20.00 2.60
N HIS A 200 -1.61 19.16 3.53
CA HIS A 200 -0.73 18.35 4.37
C HIS A 200 -0.58 16.95 3.76
N GLU A 201 0.66 16.48 3.59
CA GLU A 201 0.95 15.18 2.96
C GLU A 201 1.33 14.13 3.99
N VAL A 202 0.71 12.95 3.87
CA VAL A 202 1.07 11.74 4.61
C VAL A 202 1.44 10.65 3.61
N ASN A 203 2.69 10.16 3.69
CA ASN A 203 3.26 9.27 2.69
C ASN A 203 3.51 7.88 3.27
N ASN A 204 3.11 6.82 2.55
CA ASN A 204 3.47 5.41 2.81
C ASN A 204 3.16 4.91 4.24
N VAL A 205 2.10 5.43 4.89
CA VAL A 205 1.75 5.10 6.28
C VAL A 205 0.38 4.42 6.38
N LEU A 206 -0.52 4.77 5.44
CA LEU A 206 -1.88 4.26 5.46
C LEU A 206 -1.95 2.88 4.79
N VAL A 207 -2.57 1.92 5.48
CA VAL A 207 -2.63 0.52 5.05
C VAL A 207 -3.86 0.27 4.21
N ILE A 208 -3.68 -0.41 3.08
CA ILE A 208 -4.75 -0.75 2.13
C ILE A 208 -5.86 -1.54 2.84
N GLY A 209 -7.12 -1.21 2.48
CA GLY A 209 -8.32 -1.83 3.02
C GLY A 209 -8.68 -1.41 4.44
N LYS A 210 -7.86 -0.61 5.12
CA LYS A 210 -8.19 -0.06 6.44
C LYS A 210 -8.97 1.24 6.33
N ILE A 211 -9.76 1.50 7.37
CA ILE A 211 -10.53 2.72 7.53
C ILE A 211 -9.77 3.65 8.47
N TYR A 212 -9.77 4.94 8.12
CA TYR A 212 -9.18 6.02 8.89
C TYR A 212 -10.18 7.14 9.09
N ALA A 213 -9.96 7.96 10.12
CA ALA A 213 -10.75 9.15 10.44
C ALA A 213 -9.86 10.39 10.33
N LEU A 214 -10.31 11.36 9.53
CA LEU A 214 -9.78 12.72 9.57
C LEU A 214 -10.70 13.54 10.46
N ILE A 215 -10.16 14.04 11.57
CA ILE A 215 -10.89 14.69 12.65
C ILE A 215 -10.41 16.14 12.78
N GLU A 216 -11.33 17.08 12.80
CA GLU A 216 -10.99 18.42 13.23
C GLU A 216 -11.05 18.51 14.75
N VAL A 217 -9.90 18.60 15.40
CA VAL A 217 -9.82 18.73 16.87
C VAL A 217 -10.24 20.11 17.30
N LYS A 218 -9.84 21.13 16.54
CA LYS A 218 -10.13 22.53 16.83
C LYS A 218 -10.30 23.33 15.53
N ALA A 219 -11.46 23.95 15.40
CA ALA A 219 -11.73 24.92 14.33
C ALA A 219 -11.04 26.25 14.62
N PRO A 220 -10.62 26.99 13.58
CA PRO A 220 -10.11 28.33 13.72
C PRO A 220 -11.23 29.34 14.00
N SER A 221 -10.87 30.54 14.48
CA SER A 221 -11.85 31.60 14.73
C SER A 221 -12.63 31.99 13.46
N GLY A 222 -13.95 32.07 13.57
CA GLY A 222 -14.84 32.42 12.46
C GLY A 222 -15.37 31.23 11.68
N TYR A 223 -15.05 30.01 12.12
CA TYR A 223 -15.56 28.76 11.51
C TYR A 223 -16.16 27.84 12.56
N ASP A 224 -17.19 27.11 12.15
CA ASP A 224 -17.76 26.01 12.92
C ASP A 224 -16.90 24.75 12.71
N LYS A 225 -16.80 23.90 13.75
CA LYS A 225 -16.09 22.63 13.66
C LYS A 225 -16.73 21.74 12.59
N ALA A 226 -15.92 21.21 11.66
CA ALA A 226 -16.37 20.28 10.65
C ALA A 226 -16.68 18.90 11.24
N ASP A 227 -17.54 18.16 10.55
CA ASP A 227 -17.78 16.74 10.83
C ASP A 227 -16.54 15.90 10.47
N ASP A 228 -16.36 14.80 11.21
CA ASP A 228 -15.27 13.86 10.94
C ASP A 228 -15.48 13.17 9.59
N ILE A 229 -14.38 12.97 8.85
CA ILE A 229 -14.39 12.25 7.58
C ILE A 229 -13.83 10.86 7.79
N LEU A 230 -14.67 9.84 7.57
CA LEU A 230 -14.22 8.45 7.50
C LEU A 230 -13.92 8.09 6.05
N PHE A 231 -12.77 7.51 5.81
CA PHE A 231 -12.37 7.04 4.49
C PHE A 231 -11.65 5.69 4.56
N THR A 232 -11.83 4.89 3.51
CA THR A 232 -11.14 3.62 3.36
C THR A 232 -10.00 3.80 2.37
N VAL A 233 -8.82 3.29 2.71
CA VAL A 233 -7.73 3.19 1.74
C VAL A 233 -8.11 2.15 0.71
N SER A 234 -8.22 2.57 -0.56
CA SER A 234 -8.60 1.70 -1.68
C SER A 234 -7.63 0.51 -1.81
N ASP A 235 -8.12 -0.62 -2.30
CA ASP A 235 -7.33 -1.79 -2.69
C ASP A 235 -7.08 -1.84 -4.20
N ASP A 236 -7.30 -0.74 -4.90
CA ASP A 236 -7.02 -0.63 -6.33
C ASP A 236 -5.54 -0.93 -6.57
N LYS A 237 -5.29 -1.69 -7.64
CA LYS A 237 -3.94 -1.90 -8.13
C LYS A 237 -3.51 -0.72 -8.98
N VAL A 238 -2.23 -0.47 -9.00
CA VAL A 238 -1.66 0.64 -9.76
C VAL A 238 -0.59 0.15 -10.72
N ALA A 239 -0.46 0.85 -11.83
CA ALA A 239 0.63 0.59 -12.76
C ALA A 239 1.96 0.96 -12.09
N ALA A 240 2.97 0.10 -12.26
CA ALA A 240 4.30 0.33 -11.70
C ALA A 240 4.87 1.68 -12.18
N GLY A 241 5.43 2.46 -11.26
CA GLY A 241 6.02 3.76 -11.56
C GLY A 241 4.99 4.91 -11.72
N GLU A 242 3.71 4.72 -11.40
CA GLU A 242 2.76 5.83 -11.26
C GLU A 242 2.86 6.48 -9.89
N ASP A 243 2.90 7.82 -9.87
CA ASP A 243 2.76 8.57 -8.62
C ASP A 243 1.29 8.61 -8.23
N ILE A 244 0.97 8.11 -7.06
CA ILE A 244 -0.38 8.07 -6.54
C ILE A 244 -0.54 9.19 -5.53
N VAL A 245 -1.45 10.12 -5.82
CA VAL A 245 -1.84 11.18 -4.89
C VAL A 245 -3.34 11.11 -4.69
N VAL A 246 -3.76 10.79 -3.46
CA VAL A 246 -5.17 10.80 -3.05
C VAL A 246 -5.43 12.05 -2.25
N THR A 247 -6.35 12.91 -2.70
CA THR A 247 -6.69 14.15 -2.00
C THR A 247 -7.99 13.98 -1.22
N ILE A 248 -7.97 14.32 0.06
CA ILE A 248 -9.12 14.35 0.96
C ILE A 248 -9.31 15.79 1.41
N THR A 249 -10.49 16.37 1.09
CA THR A 249 -10.80 17.76 1.40
C THR A 249 -11.83 17.83 2.53
N MET A 250 -11.49 18.53 3.62
CA MET A 250 -12.42 18.83 4.72
C MET A 250 -12.88 20.29 4.59
N VAL A 251 -14.20 20.48 4.65
CA VAL A 251 -14.82 21.80 4.42
C VAL A 251 -15.37 22.36 5.74
N ASP A 252 -14.97 23.58 6.08
CA ASP A 252 -15.51 24.34 7.20
C ASP A 252 -16.65 25.26 6.77
N LYS A 253 -17.64 25.41 7.64
CA LYS A 253 -18.67 26.42 7.51
C LYS A 253 -18.28 27.70 8.25
N LYS A 254 -18.48 28.84 7.62
CA LYS A 254 -18.30 30.13 8.29
C LYS A 254 -19.35 30.29 9.39
N THR A 255 -18.92 30.69 10.59
CA THR A 255 -19.85 30.96 11.69
C THR A 255 -20.77 32.11 11.32
N THR A 256 -22.06 31.87 11.26
CA THR A 256 -23.04 32.93 10.99
C THR A 256 -23.26 33.71 12.28
N THR A 257 -22.59 34.86 12.43
CA THR A 257 -22.89 35.81 13.52
C THR A 257 -24.23 36.48 13.19
N THR A 258 -25.32 35.99 13.75
CA THR A 258 -26.57 36.76 13.74
C THR A 258 -26.35 37.96 14.65
N GLU A 259 -26.07 39.12 14.11
CA GLU A 259 -26.13 40.36 14.89
C GLU A 259 -27.58 40.53 15.31
N THR A 260 -27.87 40.18 16.55
CA THR A 260 -29.12 40.61 17.18
C THR A 260 -28.96 42.12 17.44
N THR A 261 -29.45 42.92 16.56
CA THR A 261 -29.62 44.36 16.81
C THR A 261 -30.65 44.50 17.93
N GLU A 262 -30.20 44.60 19.15
CA GLU A 262 -31.03 45.03 20.26
C GLU A 262 -31.45 46.49 19.97
N THR A 263 -32.64 46.64 19.43
CA THR A 263 -33.29 47.94 19.37
C THR A 263 -33.67 48.27 20.83
N THR A 264 -32.86 49.09 21.49
CA THR A 264 -33.18 49.66 22.79
C THR A 264 -34.34 50.63 22.57
N GLU A 265 -35.60 50.17 22.73
CA GLU A 265 -36.73 51.06 22.95
C GLU A 265 -36.62 51.60 24.38
N THR A 266 -36.27 52.88 24.47
CA THR A 266 -36.32 53.65 25.70
C THR A 266 -37.79 53.94 26.00
N THR A 267 -38.43 53.11 26.86
CA THR A 267 -39.71 53.40 27.44
C THR A 267 -39.48 53.93 28.86
N GLU A 268 -39.62 55.21 29.01
CA GLU A 268 -39.86 55.83 30.32
C GLU A 268 -41.11 55.26 30.94
N THR A 269 -41.01 54.63 32.10
CA THR A 269 -42.20 54.40 32.96
C THR A 269 -41.82 54.41 34.44
N THR A 270 -42.32 55.37 35.04
CA THR A 270 -42.62 55.71 36.42
C THR A 270 -42.57 54.56 37.44
N GLU A 271 -41.95 54.89 38.57
CA GLU A 271 -41.93 54.10 39.84
C GLU A 271 -43.30 53.66 40.32
N THR A 272 -43.40 52.41 40.79
CA THR A 272 -44.30 52.09 41.92
C THR A 272 -43.63 50.99 42.72
N THR A 273 -43.30 51.36 43.92
CA THR A 273 -42.76 50.54 45.01
C THR A 273 -43.85 49.57 45.51
N GLN A 274 -43.57 48.27 45.55
CA GLN A 274 -44.19 47.40 46.54
C GLN A 274 -43.21 46.29 46.99
N THR A 275 -42.92 46.38 48.27
CA THR A 275 -42.21 45.43 49.09
C THR A 275 -43.05 44.22 49.39
N THR A 276 -42.60 43.01 49.30
CA THR A 276 -42.96 41.88 50.20
C THR A 276 -41.89 40.76 50.08
N GLU A 277 -41.25 40.60 51.14
CA GLU A 277 -40.77 39.51 52.05
C GLU A 277 -40.55 38.11 51.43
N ILE A 278 -39.34 37.70 51.66
CA ILE A 278 -38.65 36.52 52.19
C ILE A 278 -39.52 35.29 52.46
N THR A 279 -39.11 34.15 51.93
CA THR A 279 -38.92 32.92 52.70
C THR A 279 -37.84 32.03 52.09
N THR A 280 -36.87 31.80 52.96
CA THR A 280 -35.79 30.77 52.85
C THR A 280 -36.39 29.39 53.13
N GLU A 281 -35.95 28.40 52.34
CA GLU A 281 -35.69 27.07 52.92
C GLU A 281 -34.54 26.36 52.21
N ASP A 282 -33.54 26.18 53.02
CA ASP A 282 -32.36 25.37 52.86
C ASP A 282 -32.73 23.89 53.05
N LYS A 283 -32.13 23.00 52.26
CA LYS A 283 -31.67 21.66 52.71
C LYS A 283 -30.78 20.93 51.71
N ASN A 284 -29.51 20.96 52.03
CA ASN A 284 -28.60 19.79 52.20
C ASN A 284 -28.57 18.68 51.14
N LYS A 285 -27.46 18.69 50.38
CA LYS A 285 -26.26 17.81 50.44
C LYS A 285 -26.47 16.29 50.26
N PRO A 286 -25.37 15.62 49.93
CA PRO A 286 -24.85 15.27 48.63
C PRO A 286 -24.94 13.74 48.44
N ASP A 287 -24.89 13.28 47.21
CA ASP A 287 -24.43 11.90 46.99
C ASP A 287 -23.45 11.80 45.84
N THR A 288 -22.33 11.28 46.20
CA THR A 288 -21.22 10.85 45.39
C THR A 288 -21.60 9.57 44.68
N GLY A 289 -21.37 9.49 43.39
CA GLY A 289 -21.56 8.22 42.69
C GLY A 289 -21.21 8.31 41.21
N ASP A 290 -19.93 8.32 40.97
CA ASP A 290 -19.23 7.72 39.87
C ASP A 290 -20.06 6.74 39.02
N ARG A 291 -20.13 7.01 37.71
CA ARG A 291 -20.05 6.06 36.61
C ARG A 291 -20.48 6.72 35.30
N ALA A 292 -19.49 7.04 34.47
CA ALA A 292 -19.73 7.29 33.06
C ALA A 292 -20.32 6.01 32.42
N PRO A 293 -21.41 6.09 31.67
CA PRO A 293 -21.83 4.97 30.87
C PRO A 293 -20.90 4.85 29.63
N VAL A 294 -20.18 3.73 29.58
CA VAL A 294 -19.58 3.24 28.35
C VAL A 294 -20.75 2.92 27.42
N VAL A 295 -20.94 3.74 26.41
CA VAL A 295 -21.88 3.46 25.32
C VAL A 295 -21.16 2.53 24.35
N PRO A 296 -21.64 1.30 24.10
CA PRO A 296 -21.09 0.49 23.04
C PRO A 296 -21.46 1.14 21.71
N ILE A 297 -20.46 1.48 20.91
CA ILE A 297 -20.64 1.95 19.54
C ILE A 297 -21.18 0.77 18.74
N ALA A 298 -22.50 0.76 18.55
CA ALA A 298 -23.11 -0.08 17.53
C ALA A 298 -22.80 0.56 16.18
N VAL A 299 -21.98 -0.13 15.39
CA VAL A 299 -21.75 0.22 13.99
C VAL A 299 -23.06 0.04 13.23
N VAL A 300 -23.79 1.13 13.04
CA VAL A 300 -24.90 1.19 12.10
C VAL A 300 -24.33 1.75 10.81
N LEU A 301 -24.14 0.87 9.84
CA LEU A 301 -23.90 1.21 8.45
C LEU A 301 -25.17 1.89 7.89
N LEU A 302 -25.27 3.19 8.05
CA LEU A 302 -26.20 4.02 7.28
C LEU A 302 -25.41 4.69 6.15
N ILE A 303 -25.52 4.11 4.97
CA ILE A 303 -25.17 4.76 3.71
C ILE A 303 -26.17 5.91 3.54
N SER A 304 -25.85 7.10 4.01
CA SER A 304 -26.54 8.30 3.61
C SER A 304 -25.85 8.85 2.36
N LEU A 305 -26.45 8.60 1.21
CA LEU A 305 -26.23 9.33 -0.03
C LEU A 305 -26.71 10.78 0.19
N ALA A 306 -25.85 11.62 0.71
CA ALA A 306 -26.01 13.08 0.67
C ALA A 306 -24.62 13.70 0.56
N GLY A 307 -24.19 13.92 -0.66
CA GLY A 307 -23.42 15.07 -1.13
C GLY A 307 -22.11 15.42 -0.43
N CYS A 308 -21.18 14.47 -0.17
CA CYS A 308 -19.76 14.80 -0.08
C CYS A 308 -19.06 13.95 -1.12
N GLY A 309 -18.77 14.55 -2.27
CA GLY A 309 -18.06 13.91 -3.34
C GLY A 309 -16.61 13.67 -2.92
N VAL A 310 -16.24 12.43 -2.70
CA VAL A 310 -14.84 12.03 -2.77
C VAL A 310 -14.45 12.17 -4.25
N ILE A 311 -13.81 13.28 -4.60
CA ILE A 311 -13.23 13.44 -5.93
C ILE A 311 -11.90 12.74 -5.92
N VAL A 312 -11.87 11.48 -6.36
CA VAL A 312 -10.64 10.82 -6.75
C VAL A 312 -10.20 11.44 -8.08
N ALA A 313 -9.41 12.51 -8.00
CA ALA A 313 -8.80 13.11 -9.16
C ALA A 313 -7.41 12.54 -9.35
N SER A 314 -7.29 11.46 -10.13
CA SER A 314 -6.01 11.09 -10.71
C SER A 314 -5.62 12.15 -11.74
N LYS A 315 -4.73 13.06 -11.36
CA LYS A 315 -4.24 14.10 -12.26
C LYS A 315 -3.13 13.52 -13.12
N LYS A 316 -3.49 13.03 -14.31
CA LYS A 316 -2.50 12.77 -15.38
C LYS A 316 -1.82 14.09 -15.71
N ARG A 317 -0.57 14.28 -15.33
CA ARG A 317 0.29 15.35 -15.85
C ARG A 317 0.60 15.01 -17.31
N LYS A 318 -0.08 15.69 -18.22
CA LYS A 318 0.39 15.80 -19.61
C LYS A 318 1.52 16.81 -19.64
N ASP A 319 2.75 16.35 -19.66
CA ASP A 319 3.87 17.21 -20.03
C ASP A 319 3.76 17.46 -21.54
N ASN A 320 3.30 18.67 -21.88
CA ASN A 320 3.40 19.23 -23.23
C ASN A 320 4.88 19.48 -23.51
N GLN A 321 5.57 18.54 -24.13
CA GLN A 321 6.77 18.87 -24.89
C GLN A 321 6.32 19.33 -26.27
N SER A 322 6.16 20.65 -26.43
CA SER A 322 6.14 21.29 -27.75
C SER A 322 7.56 21.33 -28.30
N SER A 323 7.66 20.73 -29.48
CA SER A 323 8.73 20.85 -30.47
C SER A 323 9.49 22.17 -30.49
N LYS A 324 10.79 22.09 -30.50
CA LYS A 324 11.62 22.78 -31.49
C LYS A 324 12.86 21.95 -31.80
#